data_cb24d177296a8216a640140c7d3e1277
#
_entry.id   cb24d177296a8216a640140c7d3e1277
#
_cell.length_a   1.000
_cell.length_b   1.000
_cell.length_c   1.000
_cell.angle_alpha   90.00
_cell.angle_beta   90.00
_cell.angle_gamma   90.00
#
_symmetry.space_group_name_H-M   'P 1'
#
loop_
_entity.id
_entity.type
_entity.pdbx_description
1 polymer ?
#
loop_
_entity_poly.entity_id
_entity_poly.type
_entity_poly.pdbx_seq_one_letter_code
_entity_poly.pdbx_strand_id
1 'polypeptide(L)'
;MGDLKPDASAPTLRDGATPEEGRSASPKKNGRASTTPQLVLDMPLAEAEALATFEEIPDPVYQTSRMGRTRGQDDPMCDCSPEYGPSMACTDESGCINRLTQVECLPGVCRCGDQCANQRFQKHQYALVDIVKTPSKGFGLRARAPLAKDDFVYEYIGEVINHDTFLRRMAQYKNENIVHFYFMMLQRDEYIDATKRGGRGRLINHSCNPNC
;
A
#
# COMPACT_ATOMS: atom_id res chain seq x y z
N MET A 1 53.18 -16.78 -26.66
CA MET A 1 54.38 -16.06 -26.25
C MET A 1 53.92 -14.88 -25.39
N GLY A 2 54.35 -14.85 -24.13
CA GLY A 2 54.12 -13.74 -23.22
C GLY A 2 53.48 -14.18 -21.89
N ASP A 3 54.24 -15.00 -21.13
CA ASP A 3 53.99 -15.26 -19.71
C ASP A 3 54.17 -14.01 -18.86
N LEU A 4 53.32 -13.79 -17.87
CA LEU A 4 53.67 -13.02 -16.68
C LEU A 4 53.01 -13.67 -15.44
N LYS A 5 53.89 -14.07 -14.53
CA LYS A 5 53.63 -14.72 -13.25
C LYS A 5 53.15 -13.73 -12.16
N PRO A 6 52.61 -14.28 -11.07
CA PRO A 6 52.03 -13.48 -9.97
C PRO A 6 53.09 -13.02 -8.97
N ASP A 7 52.81 -11.91 -8.31
CA ASP A 7 53.63 -11.45 -7.19
C ASP A 7 52.84 -11.62 -5.88
N ALA A 8 53.51 -12.30 -4.95
CA ALA A 8 53.03 -12.58 -3.62
C ALA A 8 53.72 -11.68 -2.61
N SER A 9 52.94 -11.01 -1.76
CA SER A 9 53.51 -10.46 -0.51
C SER A 9 52.44 -10.35 0.56
N ALA A 10 52.47 -11.27 1.48
CA ALA A 10 51.80 -11.17 2.78
C ALA A 10 52.74 -10.48 3.78
N PRO A 11 52.24 -9.76 4.75
CA PRO A 11 52.91 -9.57 6.04
C PRO A 11 52.18 -10.18 7.21
N THR A 12 52.94 -10.99 7.83
CA THR A 12 53.05 -11.55 9.19
C THR A 12 52.14 -11.00 10.30
N LEU A 13 51.63 -11.97 11.05
CA LEU A 13 51.04 -11.95 12.40
C LEU A 13 51.94 -11.25 13.43
N ARG A 14 51.28 -10.51 14.34
CA ARG A 14 51.81 -10.31 15.73
C ARG A 14 50.72 -10.61 16.72
N ASP A 15 51.07 -11.49 17.64
CA ASP A 15 50.36 -11.95 18.80
C ASP A 15 50.18 -10.86 19.86
N GLY A 16 49.14 -11.02 20.69
CA GLY A 16 49.13 -10.67 22.09
C GLY A 16 48.12 -9.67 22.57
N ALA A 17 47.00 -10.15 23.15
CA ALA A 17 46.60 -9.77 24.51
C ALA A 17 45.26 -10.46 24.89
N THR A 18 45.24 -10.97 26.09
CA THR A 18 44.26 -11.77 26.79
C THR A 18 42.95 -11.02 27.12
N PRO A 19 41.90 -11.72 27.55
CA PRO A 19 40.51 -11.27 27.53
C PRO A 19 40.09 -10.49 28.77
N GLU A 20 39.30 -9.48 28.64
CA GLU A 20 38.54 -8.90 29.73
C GLU A 20 37.06 -9.35 29.68
N GLU A 21 36.60 -9.74 30.84
CA GLU A 21 35.31 -10.31 31.16
C GLU A 21 34.14 -9.37 30.93
N GLY A 22 33.10 -9.97 30.49
CA GLY A 22 31.71 -9.83 30.83
C GLY A 22 31.10 -8.47 31.18
N ARG A 23 30.26 -7.98 30.28
CA ARG A 23 28.98 -7.37 30.69
C ARG A 23 27.91 -7.74 29.68
N SER A 24 27.03 -8.66 30.08
CA SER A 24 25.78 -8.97 29.37
C SER A 24 24.90 -7.72 29.40
N ALA A 25 24.78 -7.07 28.24
CA ALA A 25 23.79 -6.06 28.03
C ALA A 25 22.53 -6.71 27.42
N SER A 26 21.52 -6.90 28.23
CA SER A 26 20.17 -7.27 27.80
C SER A 26 19.65 -6.26 26.77
N PRO A 27 19.00 -6.69 25.68
CA PRO A 27 18.39 -5.75 24.74
C PRO A 27 17.21 -5.07 25.43
N LYS A 28 17.33 -3.77 25.69
CA LYS A 28 16.20 -2.93 26.09
C LYS A 28 15.20 -2.93 24.95
N LYS A 29 14.08 -3.63 25.14
CA LYS A 29 12.87 -3.48 24.34
C LYS A 29 12.36 -2.07 24.54
N ASN A 30 12.77 -1.12 23.72
CA ASN A 30 12.11 0.16 23.59
C ASN A 30 10.84 -0.04 22.75
N GLY A 31 9.81 -0.57 23.40
CA GLY A 31 8.44 -0.45 22.92
C GLY A 31 8.03 1.02 22.98
N ARG A 32 8.24 1.73 21.89
CA ARG A 32 7.68 3.08 21.71
C ARG A 32 6.18 2.87 21.56
N ALA A 33 5.43 3.04 22.64
CA ALA A 33 3.99 3.14 22.58
C ALA A 33 3.66 4.26 21.60
N SER A 34 3.00 3.91 20.50
CA SER A 34 2.48 4.89 19.54
C SER A 34 1.32 5.61 20.21
N THR A 35 1.61 6.68 20.90
CA THR A 35 0.58 7.57 21.44
C THR A 35 0.06 8.40 20.28
N THR A 36 -1.15 8.11 19.82
CA THR A 36 -1.84 8.95 18.83
C THR A 36 -1.89 10.38 19.38
N PRO A 37 -1.40 11.38 18.62
CA PRO A 37 -1.45 12.76 19.11
C PRO A 37 -2.89 13.18 19.44
N GLN A 38 -3.11 13.79 20.60
CA GLN A 38 -4.43 14.25 21.05
C GLN A 38 -5.15 15.07 19.98
N LEU A 39 -4.41 15.91 19.24
CA LEU A 39 -4.93 16.70 18.13
C LEU A 39 -5.70 15.86 17.08
N VAL A 40 -5.26 14.63 16.81
CA VAL A 40 -5.94 13.75 15.85
C VAL A 40 -7.25 13.20 16.41
N LEU A 41 -7.29 12.95 17.71
CA LEU A 41 -8.50 12.47 18.38
C LEU A 41 -9.58 13.56 18.46
N ASP A 42 -9.18 14.82 18.56
CA ASP A 42 -10.07 15.97 18.70
C ASP A 42 -10.60 16.53 17.37
N MET A 43 -10.15 16.00 16.22
CA MET A 43 -10.66 16.43 14.92
C MET A 43 -12.14 16.09 14.75
N PRO A 44 -12.99 17.04 14.34
CA PRO A 44 -14.41 16.79 14.16
C PRO A 44 -14.68 15.87 12.99
N LEU A 45 -15.70 15.02 13.15
CA LEU A 45 -16.22 14.19 12.05
C LEU A 45 -16.81 15.09 10.96
N ALA A 46 -16.52 14.75 9.70
CA ALA A 46 -16.91 15.57 8.56
C ALA A 46 -17.34 14.69 7.35
N GLU A 47 -17.92 13.52 7.60
CA GLU A 47 -18.28 12.58 6.54
C GLU A 47 -19.24 13.16 5.51
N ALA A 48 -20.35 13.76 5.97
CA ALA A 48 -21.34 14.34 5.08
C ALA A 48 -20.79 15.51 4.24
N GLU A 49 -19.96 16.37 4.83
CA GLU A 49 -19.31 17.46 4.11
C GLU A 49 -18.34 16.93 3.04
N ALA A 50 -17.56 15.92 3.38
CA ALA A 50 -16.59 15.33 2.46
C ALA A 50 -17.26 14.63 1.28
N LEU A 51 -18.26 13.78 1.56
CA LEU A 51 -18.99 13.05 0.53
C LEU A 51 -19.83 13.95 -0.38
N ALA A 52 -20.15 15.17 0.05
CA ALA A 52 -20.77 16.17 -0.82
C ALA A 52 -19.81 16.75 -1.88
N THR A 53 -18.50 16.53 -1.79
CA THR A 53 -17.49 17.08 -2.72
C THR A 53 -17.20 16.19 -3.92
N PHE A 54 -17.65 14.95 -3.93
CA PHE A 54 -17.44 13.99 -5.01
C PHE A 54 -18.51 12.89 -4.99
N GLU A 55 -18.65 12.17 -6.09
CA GLU A 55 -19.46 10.95 -6.16
C GLU A 55 -18.66 9.76 -5.62
N GLU A 56 -19.12 9.15 -4.52
CA GLU A 56 -18.49 7.95 -3.99
C GLU A 56 -18.81 6.75 -4.89
N ILE A 57 -17.79 6.02 -5.33
CA ILE A 57 -17.92 4.79 -6.11
C ILE A 57 -17.22 3.64 -5.38
N PRO A 58 -17.81 2.42 -5.39
CA PRO A 58 -17.25 1.27 -4.68
C PRO A 58 -16.06 0.63 -5.41
N ASP A 59 -16.02 0.72 -6.73
CA ASP A 59 -15.04 0.03 -7.58
C ASP A 59 -14.41 0.98 -8.60
N PRO A 60 -13.18 0.71 -9.08
CA PRO A 60 -12.55 1.46 -10.15
C PRO A 60 -13.38 1.41 -11.45
N VAL A 61 -13.58 2.56 -12.08
CA VAL A 61 -14.29 2.69 -13.37
C VAL A 61 -13.28 2.85 -14.49
N TYR A 62 -13.17 1.87 -15.38
CA TYR A 62 -12.25 1.91 -16.51
C TYR A 62 -12.89 2.66 -17.69
N GLN A 63 -12.31 3.80 -18.06
CA GLN A 63 -12.74 4.61 -19.21
C GLN A 63 -12.15 4.11 -20.54
N THR A 64 -11.12 3.29 -20.49
CA THR A 64 -10.46 2.69 -21.63
C THR A 64 -10.44 1.16 -21.48
N SER A 65 -10.11 0.44 -22.56
CA SER A 65 -9.83 -0.99 -22.46
C SER A 65 -8.77 -1.21 -21.38
N ARG A 66 -9.05 -2.13 -20.46
CA ARG A 66 -8.18 -2.43 -19.31
C ARG A 66 -6.76 -2.75 -19.80
N MET A 67 -5.84 -1.80 -19.63
CA MET A 67 -4.43 -2.04 -19.82
C MET A 67 -3.89 -2.74 -18.55
N GLY A 68 -2.91 -3.62 -18.72
CA GLY A 68 -2.24 -4.29 -17.61
C GLY A 68 -2.99 -5.46 -16.95
N ARG A 69 -4.21 -5.80 -17.40
CA ARG A 69 -4.86 -7.02 -16.98
C ARG A 69 -4.58 -8.12 -17.98
N THR A 70 -3.67 -9.02 -17.68
CA THR A 70 -3.52 -10.30 -18.39
C THR A 70 -4.82 -11.10 -18.22
N ARG A 71 -5.38 -11.57 -19.34
CA ARG A 71 -6.49 -12.52 -19.33
C ARG A 71 -5.96 -13.86 -19.86
N GLY A 72 -6.25 -14.94 -19.17
CA GLY A 72 -5.99 -16.27 -19.64
C GLY A 72 -4.77 -16.94 -19.00
N GLN A 73 -3.85 -17.48 -19.81
CA GLN A 73 -2.76 -18.34 -19.36
C GLN A 73 -1.79 -17.73 -18.31
N ASP A 74 -1.79 -16.40 -18.17
CA ASP A 74 -0.90 -15.67 -17.26
C ASP A 74 -1.60 -15.23 -15.96
N ASP A 75 -2.77 -15.80 -15.65
CA ASP A 75 -3.45 -15.48 -14.38
C ASP A 75 -2.58 -15.95 -13.20
N PRO A 76 -2.29 -15.09 -12.21
CA PRO A 76 -1.41 -15.44 -11.10
C PRO A 76 -2.04 -16.55 -10.26
N MET A 77 -1.49 -17.74 -10.33
CA MET A 77 -1.92 -18.89 -9.52
C MET A 77 -0.87 -19.18 -8.44
N CYS A 78 -1.32 -19.22 -7.18
CA CYS A 78 -0.48 -19.64 -6.07
C CYS A 78 -0.60 -21.15 -5.81
N ASP A 79 0.39 -21.72 -5.10
CA ASP A 79 0.44 -23.14 -4.72
C ASP A 79 -0.17 -23.43 -3.34
N CYS A 80 -0.88 -22.46 -2.75
CA CYS A 80 -1.50 -22.63 -1.42
C CYS A 80 -2.59 -23.71 -1.48
N SER A 81 -2.64 -24.52 -0.41
CA SER A 81 -3.67 -25.56 -0.23
C SER A 81 -4.80 -25.10 0.68
N PRO A 82 -6.07 -25.40 0.36
CA PRO A 82 -7.19 -25.18 1.26
C PRO A 82 -7.09 -26.00 2.56
N GLU A 83 -6.28 -27.05 2.60
CA GLU A 83 -6.04 -27.87 3.80
C GLU A 83 -5.37 -27.09 4.94
N TYR A 84 -4.72 -25.96 4.63
CA TYR A 84 -4.15 -25.08 5.67
C TYR A 84 -5.19 -24.40 6.56
N GLY A 85 -6.46 -24.47 6.18
CA GLY A 85 -7.55 -23.78 6.86
C GLY A 85 -7.55 -22.26 6.64
N PRO A 86 -8.62 -21.59 7.08
CA PRO A 86 -8.83 -20.17 6.78
C PRO A 86 -7.80 -19.23 7.41
N SER A 87 -7.17 -19.62 8.52
CA SER A 87 -6.13 -18.81 9.19
C SER A 87 -4.78 -18.80 8.47
N MET A 88 -4.55 -19.75 7.54
CA MET A 88 -3.28 -19.89 6.82
C MET A 88 -3.44 -19.77 5.30
N ALA A 89 -4.66 -19.77 4.79
CA ALA A 89 -4.90 -19.75 3.35
C ALA A 89 -4.49 -18.42 2.72
N CYS A 90 -3.39 -18.44 1.95
CA CYS A 90 -2.84 -17.27 1.24
C CYS A 90 -2.47 -16.09 2.14
N THR A 91 -1.97 -16.38 3.34
CA THR A 91 -1.41 -15.40 4.28
C THR A 91 0.09 -15.18 4.04
N ASP A 92 0.69 -14.28 4.81
CA ASP A 92 2.14 -14.06 4.80
C ASP A 92 2.86 -15.30 5.36
N GLU A 93 2.30 -15.91 6.41
CA GLU A 93 2.84 -17.11 7.06
C GLU A 93 2.79 -18.34 6.14
N SER A 94 1.80 -18.43 5.25
CA SER A 94 1.73 -19.52 4.26
C SER A 94 2.74 -19.38 3.12
N GLY A 95 3.44 -18.25 3.03
CA GLY A 95 4.38 -17.96 1.94
C GLY A 95 3.70 -17.85 0.57
N CYS A 96 2.45 -17.42 0.51
CA CYS A 96 1.72 -17.26 -0.73
C CYS A 96 2.48 -16.38 -1.73
N ILE A 97 2.89 -16.95 -2.86
CA ILE A 97 3.71 -16.23 -3.86
C ILE A 97 3.01 -14.98 -4.40
N ASN A 98 1.69 -15.04 -4.62
CA ASN A 98 0.94 -13.89 -5.08
C ASN A 98 0.98 -12.76 -4.04
N ARG A 99 0.80 -13.09 -2.77
CA ARG A 99 0.86 -12.11 -1.68
C ARG A 99 2.25 -11.50 -1.53
N LEU A 100 3.30 -12.32 -1.60
CA LEU A 100 4.70 -11.86 -1.55
C LEU A 100 5.07 -10.93 -2.71
N THR A 101 4.46 -11.14 -3.87
CA THR A 101 4.65 -10.28 -5.06
C THR A 101 3.64 -9.13 -5.14
N GLN A 102 2.84 -8.91 -4.10
CA GLN A 102 1.81 -7.87 -4.02
C GLN A 102 0.74 -7.97 -5.13
N VAL A 103 0.41 -9.19 -5.53
CA VAL A 103 -0.66 -9.49 -6.48
C VAL A 103 -1.77 -10.24 -5.75
N GLU A 104 -3.03 -9.83 -5.92
CA GLU A 104 -4.15 -10.59 -5.33
C GLU A 104 -4.42 -11.90 -6.07
N CYS A 105 -4.84 -12.89 -5.30
CA CYS A 105 -5.34 -14.13 -5.88
C CYS A 105 -6.69 -13.90 -6.56
N LEU A 106 -6.89 -14.48 -7.74
CA LEU A 106 -8.14 -14.33 -8.48
C LEU A 106 -9.22 -15.28 -7.95
N PRO A 107 -10.47 -14.81 -7.79
CA PRO A 107 -11.61 -15.65 -7.50
C PRO A 107 -11.80 -16.71 -8.59
N GLY A 108 -12.09 -17.93 -8.17
CA GLY A 108 -12.26 -19.07 -9.09
C GLY A 108 -10.96 -19.67 -9.65
N VAL A 109 -9.81 -19.00 -9.48
CA VAL A 109 -8.48 -19.53 -9.87
C VAL A 109 -7.72 -20.03 -8.63
N CYS A 110 -7.79 -19.30 -7.53
CA CYS A 110 -7.15 -19.69 -6.27
C CYS A 110 -7.80 -20.94 -5.67
N ARG A 111 -6.99 -21.97 -5.39
CA ARG A 111 -7.45 -23.23 -4.81
C ARG A 111 -8.06 -23.09 -3.41
N CYS A 112 -7.69 -22.04 -2.67
CA CYS A 112 -8.24 -21.75 -1.35
C CYS A 112 -9.64 -21.18 -1.39
N GLY A 113 -10.17 -20.80 -2.56
CA GLY A 113 -11.53 -20.31 -2.73
C GLY A 113 -11.89 -19.18 -1.76
N ASP A 114 -13.01 -19.32 -1.06
CA ASP A 114 -13.52 -18.34 -0.11
C ASP A 114 -12.62 -18.14 1.13
N GLN A 115 -11.77 -19.13 1.44
CA GLN A 115 -10.82 -19.06 2.56
C GLN A 115 -9.60 -18.21 2.22
N CYS A 116 -9.42 -17.81 0.95
CA CYS A 116 -8.28 -17.02 0.52
C CYS A 116 -8.22 -15.67 1.24
N ALA A 117 -7.13 -15.44 2.00
CA ALA A 117 -6.86 -14.18 2.69
C ALA A 117 -6.18 -13.12 1.80
N ASN A 118 -5.90 -13.44 0.54
CA ASN A 118 -5.23 -12.55 -0.41
C ASN A 118 -6.18 -12.04 -1.49
N GLN A 119 -7.36 -11.56 -1.09
CA GLN A 119 -8.41 -10.94 -1.92
C GLN A 119 -9.00 -9.71 -1.22
N ARG A 120 -8.15 -8.91 -0.56
CA ARG A 120 -8.59 -7.82 0.32
C ARG A 120 -9.22 -6.66 -0.44
N PHE A 121 -8.70 -6.32 -1.63
CA PHE A 121 -9.30 -5.34 -2.54
C PHE A 121 -10.66 -5.83 -3.05
N GLN A 122 -10.68 -7.04 -3.60
CA GLN A 122 -11.87 -7.65 -4.20
C GLN A 122 -12.99 -7.90 -3.19
N LYS A 123 -12.64 -8.11 -1.91
CA LYS A 123 -13.59 -8.30 -0.80
C LYS A 123 -13.83 -7.01 -0.01
N HIS A 124 -13.28 -5.87 -0.44
CA HIS A 124 -13.38 -4.56 0.22
C HIS A 124 -13.05 -4.62 1.73
N GLN A 125 -12.01 -5.39 2.08
CA GLN A 125 -11.60 -5.59 3.48
C GLN A 125 -10.76 -4.42 3.99
N TYR A 126 -11.34 -3.23 3.96
CA TYR A 126 -10.68 -2.00 4.38
C TYR A 126 -10.65 -1.84 5.90
N ALA A 127 -9.67 -1.07 6.38
CA ALA A 127 -9.65 -0.65 7.77
C ALA A 127 -10.86 0.25 8.10
N LEU A 128 -11.34 0.16 9.32
CA LEU A 128 -12.39 1.06 9.79
C LEU A 128 -11.79 2.46 9.99
N VAL A 129 -12.34 3.43 9.28
CA VAL A 129 -11.88 4.82 9.28
C VAL A 129 -13.02 5.80 9.50
N ASP A 130 -12.71 6.93 10.13
CA ASP A 130 -13.55 8.12 10.16
C ASP A 130 -13.03 9.15 9.16
N ILE A 131 -13.93 9.90 8.53
CA ILE A 131 -13.55 11.10 7.79
C ILE A 131 -13.60 12.27 8.76
N VAL A 132 -12.50 12.99 8.87
CA VAL A 132 -12.32 14.11 9.80
C VAL A 132 -11.94 15.39 9.06
N LYS A 133 -12.26 16.54 9.63
CA LYS A 133 -11.80 17.85 9.14
C LYS A 133 -10.45 18.18 9.77
N THR A 134 -9.45 18.35 8.92
CA THR A 134 -8.10 18.72 9.38
C THR A 134 -7.96 20.24 9.44
N PRO A 135 -7.06 20.78 10.27
CA PRO A 135 -6.89 22.23 10.40
C PRO A 135 -6.43 22.95 9.13
N SER A 136 -5.69 22.27 8.23
CA SER A 136 -5.04 22.92 7.09
C SER A 136 -5.04 22.13 5.79
N LYS A 137 -5.44 20.86 5.81
CA LYS A 137 -5.39 19.98 4.61
C LYS A 137 -6.77 19.52 4.16
N GLY A 138 -7.84 20.21 4.52
CA GLY A 138 -9.20 19.84 4.20
C GLY A 138 -9.65 18.58 4.96
N PHE A 139 -10.14 17.58 4.27
CA PHE A 139 -10.55 16.31 4.87
C PHE A 139 -9.38 15.34 5.00
N GLY A 140 -9.49 14.40 5.93
CA GLY A 140 -8.51 13.33 6.14
C GLY A 140 -9.17 12.08 6.68
N LEU A 141 -8.44 10.96 6.68
CA LEU A 141 -8.89 9.71 7.29
C LEU A 141 -8.21 9.50 8.65
N ARG A 142 -9.01 9.09 9.62
CA ARG A 142 -8.56 8.69 10.95
C ARG A 142 -8.92 7.22 11.18
N ALA A 143 -7.93 6.38 11.47
CA ALA A 143 -8.19 4.99 11.84
C ALA A 143 -8.98 4.92 13.15
N ARG A 144 -10.00 4.08 13.21
CA ARG A 144 -10.85 3.87 14.41
C ARG A 144 -10.23 2.89 15.40
N ALA A 145 -9.20 2.16 14.97
CA ALA A 145 -8.45 1.23 15.80
C ALA A 145 -6.96 1.32 15.45
N PRO A 146 -6.05 0.90 16.34
CA PRO A 146 -4.63 0.76 16.00
C PRO A 146 -4.43 -0.15 14.80
N LEU A 147 -3.58 0.26 13.86
CA LEU A 147 -3.15 -0.53 12.72
C LEU A 147 -1.71 -0.99 12.94
N ALA A 148 -1.42 -2.24 12.65
CA ALA A 148 -0.06 -2.74 12.66
C ALA A 148 0.68 -2.29 11.39
N LYS A 149 2.00 -2.43 11.41
CA LYS A 149 2.79 -2.26 10.20
C LYS A 149 2.36 -3.30 9.17
N ASP A 150 2.25 -2.88 7.92
CA ASP A 150 1.86 -3.70 6.76
C ASP A 150 0.38 -4.14 6.75
N ASP A 151 -0.45 -3.64 7.67
CA ASP A 151 -1.90 -3.78 7.57
C ASP A 151 -2.44 -3.07 6.33
N PHE A 152 -3.42 -3.70 5.68
CA PHE A 152 -4.14 -3.10 4.56
C PHE A 152 -5.10 -2.01 5.06
N VAL A 153 -4.90 -0.78 4.62
CA VAL A 153 -5.71 0.36 5.10
C VAL A 153 -6.90 0.59 4.18
N TYR A 154 -6.65 0.99 2.94
CA TYR A 154 -7.71 1.36 2.00
C TYR A 154 -7.23 1.31 0.56
N GLU A 155 -8.14 1.13 -0.39
CA GLU A 155 -7.87 1.20 -1.82
C GLU A 155 -8.06 2.64 -2.33
N TYR A 156 -7.17 3.07 -3.24
CA TYR A 156 -7.35 4.32 -3.96
C TYR A 156 -8.18 4.09 -5.21
N ILE A 157 -9.48 4.41 -5.13
CA ILE A 157 -10.48 4.16 -6.18
C ILE A 157 -10.79 5.44 -6.93
N GLY A 158 -10.96 5.33 -8.24
CA GLY A 158 -11.38 6.41 -9.13
C GLY A 158 -11.62 5.91 -10.56
N GLU A 159 -11.66 6.83 -11.49
CA GLU A 159 -11.75 6.53 -12.92
C GLU A 159 -10.36 6.25 -13.50
N VAL A 160 -10.14 5.04 -14.01
CA VAL A 160 -8.88 4.67 -14.66
C VAL A 160 -8.88 5.18 -16.09
N ILE A 161 -7.97 6.11 -16.39
CA ILE A 161 -7.87 6.86 -17.65
C ILE A 161 -6.48 6.74 -18.24
N ASN A 162 -6.35 6.94 -19.55
CA ASN A 162 -5.06 7.01 -20.23
C ASN A 162 -4.44 8.42 -20.14
N HIS A 163 -3.18 8.54 -20.58
CA HIS A 163 -2.41 9.77 -20.52
C HIS A 163 -3.09 10.95 -21.25
N ASP A 164 -3.65 10.72 -22.43
CA ASP A 164 -4.30 11.78 -23.22
C ASP A 164 -5.55 12.33 -22.50
N THR A 165 -6.33 11.43 -21.88
CA THR A 165 -7.48 11.81 -21.07
C THR A 165 -7.06 12.53 -19.80
N PHE A 166 -5.97 12.12 -19.17
CA PHE A 166 -5.39 12.80 -18.01
C PHE A 166 -5.03 14.25 -18.35
N LEU A 167 -4.29 14.50 -19.45
CA LEU A 167 -3.90 15.85 -19.87
C LEU A 167 -5.13 16.72 -20.17
N ARG A 168 -6.13 16.16 -20.88
CA ARG A 168 -7.37 16.86 -21.17
C ARG A 168 -8.14 17.23 -19.92
N ARG A 169 -8.28 16.30 -18.95
CA ARG A 169 -8.96 16.57 -17.67
C ARG A 169 -8.23 17.58 -16.81
N MET A 170 -6.91 17.56 -16.78
CA MET A 170 -6.11 18.58 -16.09
C MET A 170 -6.40 19.99 -16.62
N ALA A 171 -6.44 20.15 -17.95
CA ALA A 171 -6.79 21.44 -18.58
C ALA A 171 -8.23 21.85 -18.27
N GLN A 172 -9.17 20.90 -18.35
CA GLN A 172 -10.57 21.12 -18.02
C GLN A 172 -10.75 21.57 -16.56
N TYR A 173 -10.18 20.86 -15.61
CA TYR A 173 -10.30 21.18 -14.18
C TYR A 173 -9.70 22.53 -13.83
N LYS A 174 -8.60 22.90 -14.47
CA LYS A 174 -8.04 24.25 -14.35
C LYS A 174 -9.03 25.31 -14.84
N ASN A 175 -9.72 25.10 -15.97
CA ASN A 175 -10.71 26.02 -16.49
C ASN A 175 -11.98 26.09 -15.61
N GLU A 176 -12.33 24.98 -14.95
CA GLU A 176 -13.43 24.90 -13.98
C GLU A 176 -13.05 25.47 -12.61
N ASN A 177 -11.84 26.00 -12.42
CA ASN A 177 -11.30 26.49 -11.14
C ASN A 177 -11.29 25.43 -10.03
N ILE A 178 -11.17 24.14 -10.38
CA ILE A 178 -10.96 23.08 -9.41
C ILE A 178 -9.52 23.19 -8.93
N VAL A 179 -9.35 23.50 -7.64
CA VAL A 179 -8.03 23.75 -7.03
C VAL A 179 -7.36 22.45 -6.57
N HIS A 180 -8.14 21.45 -6.16
CA HIS A 180 -7.64 20.19 -5.66
C HIS A 180 -7.91 19.06 -6.63
N PHE A 181 -6.85 18.51 -7.19
CA PHE A 181 -6.89 17.35 -8.08
C PHE A 181 -6.52 16.09 -7.31
N TYR A 182 -7.18 15.00 -7.66
CA TYR A 182 -6.96 13.71 -7.05
C TYR A 182 -6.55 12.70 -8.11
N PHE A 183 -5.36 12.92 -8.68
CA PHE A 183 -4.76 12.02 -9.65
C PHE A 183 -3.67 11.17 -9.00
N MET A 184 -3.64 9.90 -9.34
CA MET A 184 -2.55 8.98 -9.01
C MET A 184 -2.13 8.22 -10.26
N MET A 185 -0.83 8.15 -10.54
CA MET A 185 -0.32 7.31 -11.62
C MET A 185 -0.33 5.84 -11.13
N LEU A 186 -1.08 4.99 -11.83
CA LEU A 186 -1.18 3.56 -11.54
C LEU A 186 0.01 2.81 -12.14
N GLN A 187 0.27 3.05 -13.40
CA GLN A 187 1.43 2.53 -14.15
C GLN A 187 1.70 3.44 -15.36
N ARG A 188 2.65 3.04 -16.22
CA ARG A 188 2.94 3.79 -17.43
C ARG A 188 1.67 3.99 -18.25
N ASP A 189 1.37 5.24 -18.57
CA ASP A 189 0.20 5.68 -19.38
C ASP A 189 -1.19 5.39 -18.78
N GLU A 190 -1.25 4.94 -17.52
CA GLU A 190 -2.51 4.78 -16.78
C GLU A 190 -2.54 5.62 -15.50
N TYR A 191 -3.66 6.32 -15.31
CA TYR A 191 -3.88 7.21 -14.17
C TYR A 191 -5.23 6.92 -13.54
N ILE A 192 -5.31 7.02 -12.23
CA ILE A 192 -6.58 7.05 -11.49
C ILE A 192 -6.94 8.50 -11.26
N ASP A 193 -8.09 8.91 -11.75
CA ASP A 193 -8.71 10.21 -11.46
C ASP A 193 -9.85 10.03 -10.45
N ALA A 194 -9.61 10.43 -9.22
CA ALA A 194 -10.59 10.42 -8.14
C ALA A 194 -11.13 11.83 -7.84
N THR A 195 -10.99 12.80 -8.77
CA THR A 195 -11.36 14.19 -8.53
C THR A 195 -12.87 14.38 -8.42
N LYS A 196 -13.64 13.86 -9.34
CA LYS A 196 -15.12 13.96 -9.36
C LYS A 196 -15.81 12.68 -8.87
N ARG A 197 -15.20 11.52 -9.13
CA ARG A 197 -15.71 10.20 -8.76
C ARG A 197 -14.58 9.38 -8.18
N GLY A 198 -14.78 8.83 -6.95
CA GLY A 198 -13.71 8.07 -6.31
C GLY A 198 -14.12 7.41 -5.02
N GLY A 199 -13.20 6.71 -4.38
CA GLY A 199 -13.37 6.11 -3.06
C GLY A 199 -12.83 7.00 -1.94
N ARG A 200 -13.05 6.58 -0.69
CA ARG A 200 -12.57 7.30 0.51
C ARG A 200 -11.05 7.38 0.59
N GLY A 201 -10.34 6.43 -0.04
CA GLY A 201 -8.86 6.44 -0.10
C GLY A 201 -8.26 7.74 -0.64
N ARG A 202 -9.00 8.49 -1.48
CA ARG A 202 -8.58 9.82 -1.96
C ARG A 202 -8.36 10.85 -0.85
N LEU A 203 -8.95 10.64 0.31
CA LEU A 203 -8.85 11.54 1.47
C LEU A 203 -7.64 11.27 2.35
N ILE A 204 -6.79 10.30 2.01
CA ILE A 204 -5.50 10.07 2.69
C ILE A 204 -4.58 11.24 2.35
N ASN A 205 -4.21 12.01 3.36
CA ASN A 205 -3.35 13.18 3.17
C ASN A 205 -1.88 12.79 2.99
N HIS A 206 -1.19 13.53 2.11
CA HIS A 206 0.26 13.39 1.97
C HIS A 206 1.01 13.82 3.25
N SER A 207 2.05 13.06 3.59
CA SER A 207 3.03 13.41 4.62
C SER A 207 4.45 13.09 4.15
N CYS A 208 5.40 14.00 4.39
CA CYS A 208 6.82 13.74 4.16
C CYS A 208 7.43 12.77 5.20
N ASN A 209 6.72 12.54 6.31
CA ASN A 209 7.02 11.53 7.32
C ASN A 209 5.73 10.72 7.57
N PRO A 210 5.37 9.83 6.63
CA PRO A 210 4.09 9.14 6.67
C PRO A 210 4.03 8.12 7.80
N ASN A 211 2.80 7.82 8.23
CA ASN A 211 2.48 6.76 9.18
C ASN A 211 1.80 5.55 8.50
N CYS A 212 1.62 5.59 7.18
CA CYS A 212 1.12 4.51 6.34
C CYS A 212 1.63 4.63 4.90
#